data_06111fae337eea4a2652e68811535436
#
_entry.id   06111fae337eea4a2652e68811535436
#
_cell.length_a   1.000
_cell.length_b   1.000
_cell.length_c   1.000
_cell.angle_alpha   90.00
_cell.angle_beta   90.00
_cell.angle_gamma   90.00
#
_symmetry.space_group_name_H-M   'P 1'
#
loop_
_entity.id
_entity.type
_entity.pdbx_description
1 polymer ?
#
loop_
_entity_poly.entity_id
_entity_poly.type
_entity_poly.pdbx_seq_one_letter_code
_entity_poly.pdbx_strand_id
1 'polypeptide(L)'
;MNILASIHLYPPRHNCGAEYMLHWMLKDLQSKGHHIKVLLHQANQYKIKNNYVFDGIDVFPPQPNVIDSLMNWSHVVFTHLDYTRWTIGAAQLYKKPVFHLIHNSHLYPEIVNANANQHIVYNSFWLKDKLNYNWPNFIMTPPVDYRIYDLGIDPSKNEYITLINLNENKGGKIFEKIAEAMPHKRFLGVLGSYDEQVRPSIKNLTIVPNSANILQHYRKTRILLMPSEYESWGRTATEAMCSGIPVICSEAEGLKENCGKAGIYIKDRNDIKSWVKAITELDNAQKYSEASRKAKDRSRNHDPSKTLDEFEKWVREMYYKY
;
A
#
# COMPACT_ATOMS: atom_id res chain seq x y z
N MET A 1 16.21 -19.37 3.92
CA MET A 1 15.70 -19.28 5.31
C MET A 1 14.21 -19.58 5.34
N ASN A 2 13.68 -19.97 6.51
CA ASN A 2 12.24 -20.07 6.74
C ASN A 2 11.73 -18.74 7.30
N ILE A 3 10.79 -18.12 6.64
CA ILE A 3 10.25 -16.80 6.98
C ILE A 3 8.76 -16.93 7.29
N LEU A 4 8.36 -16.52 8.48
CA LEU A 4 6.98 -16.47 8.92
C LEU A 4 6.47 -15.03 8.90
N ALA A 5 5.41 -14.75 8.16
CA ALA A 5 4.67 -13.50 8.31
C ALA A 5 3.50 -13.72 9.28
N SER A 6 3.55 -13.07 10.44
CA SER A 6 2.56 -13.15 11.53
C SER A 6 1.76 -11.85 11.53
N ILE A 7 0.55 -11.87 10.96
CA ILE A 7 -0.22 -10.69 10.59
C ILE A 7 -1.72 -10.86 10.81
N HIS A 8 -2.49 -9.77 10.71
CA HIS A 8 -3.92 -9.81 10.92
C HIS A 8 -4.67 -10.54 9.79
N LEU A 9 -4.46 -10.15 8.52
CA LEU A 9 -5.11 -10.68 7.33
C LEU A 9 -4.16 -10.68 6.12
N TYR A 10 -4.54 -11.40 5.05
CA TYR A 10 -3.73 -11.53 3.84
C TYR A 10 -4.59 -11.66 2.57
N PRO A 11 -4.09 -11.28 1.39
CA PRO A 11 -4.79 -11.51 0.14
C PRO A 11 -5.16 -12.99 -0.09
N PRO A 12 -6.18 -13.29 -0.90
CA PRO A 12 -7.08 -12.36 -1.57
C PRO A 12 -8.24 -11.90 -0.67
N ARG A 13 -8.27 -12.32 0.60
CA ARG A 13 -9.37 -12.05 1.53
C ARG A 13 -9.37 -10.60 2.04
N HIS A 14 -8.20 -9.94 2.01
CA HIS A 14 -8.06 -8.54 2.37
C HIS A 14 -7.15 -7.82 1.37
N ASN A 15 -7.72 -6.93 0.55
CA ASN A 15 -7.05 -6.25 -0.54
C ASN A 15 -6.69 -4.81 -0.16
N CYS A 16 -5.64 -4.63 0.62
CA CYS A 16 -5.14 -3.32 1.03
C CYS A 16 -3.67 -3.12 0.69
N GLY A 17 -3.23 -1.87 0.70
CA GLY A 17 -1.87 -1.50 0.29
C GLY A 17 -0.77 -2.10 1.15
N ALA A 18 -1.00 -2.22 2.48
CA ALA A 18 -0.04 -2.79 3.42
C ALA A 18 0.18 -4.28 3.18
N GLU A 19 -0.91 -5.05 2.99
CA GLU A 19 -0.86 -6.49 2.71
C GLU A 19 -0.19 -6.77 1.37
N TYR A 20 -0.49 -5.98 0.34
CA TYR A 20 0.17 -6.13 -0.96
C TYR A 20 1.63 -5.71 -0.94
N MET A 21 2.02 -4.70 -0.14
CA MET A 21 3.43 -4.39 0.07
C MET A 21 4.17 -5.60 0.64
N LEU A 22 3.66 -6.17 1.74
CA LEU A 22 4.23 -7.36 2.35
C LEU A 22 4.23 -8.54 1.36
N HIS A 23 3.13 -8.78 0.66
CA HIS A 23 3.01 -9.87 -0.31
C HIS A 23 4.12 -9.81 -1.38
N TRP A 24 4.33 -8.66 -2.01
CA TRP A 24 5.38 -8.51 -3.02
C TRP A 24 6.79 -8.69 -2.45
N MET A 25 7.05 -8.24 -1.23
CA MET A 25 8.31 -8.50 -0.54
C MET A 25 8.52 -10.00 -0.28
N LEU A 26 7.48 -10.69 0.20
CA LEU A 26 7.53 -12.14 0.45
C LEU A 26 7.69 -12.95 -0.85
N LYS A 27 7.05 -12.53 -1.94
CA LYS A 27 7.21 -13.15 -3.27
C LYS A 27 8.64 -13.01 -3.79
N ASP A 28 9.22 -11.84 -3.63
CA ASP A 28 10.63 -11.63 -4.01
C ASP A 28 11.57 -12.53 -3.19
N LEU A 29 11.39 -12.57 -1.86
CA LEU A 29 12.16 -13.47 -0.98
C LEU A 29 11.96 -14.94 -1.36
N GLN A 30 10.73 -15.36 -1.70
CA GLN A 30 10.44 -16.73 -2.18
C GLN A 30 11.20 -17.04 -3.47
N SER A 31 11.23 -16.10 -4.42
CA SER A 31 11.95 -16.28 -5.69
C SER A 31 13.46 -16.42 -5.51
N LYS A 32 13.99 -15.91 -4.39
CA LYS A 32 15.40 -16.01 -3.98
C LYS A 32 15.71 -17.24 -3.11
N GLY A 33 14.78 -18.20 -3.05
CA GLY A 33 14.97 -19.50 -2.39
C GLY A 33 14.66 -19.52 -0.89
N HIS A 34 13.92 -18.53 -0.37
CA HIS A 34 13.40 -18.60 0.97
C HIS A 34 12.06 -19.36 1.00
N HIS A 35 11.79 -20.04 2.11
CA HIS A 35 10.51 -20.70 2.36
C HIS A 35 9.61 -19.77 3.15
N ILE A 36 8.43 -19.47 2.61
CA ILE A 36 7.51 -18.46 3.16
C ILE A 36 6.24 -19.13 3.66
N LYS A 37 5.80 -18.76 4.85
CA LYS A 37 4.47 -19.09 5.39
C LYS A 37 3.84 -17.86 6.03
N VAL A 38 2.52 -17.80 6.01
CA VAL A 38 1.74 -16.70 6.61
C VAL A 38 0.82 -17.24 7.68
N LEU A 39 0.86 -16.65 8.87
CA LEU A 39 -0.06 -16.90 9.98
C LEU A 39 -1.02 -15.72 10.12
N LEU A 40 -2.32 -16.00 10.03
CA LEU A 40 -3.38 -15.00 10.21
C LEU A 40 -3.87 -14.98 11.65
N HIS A 41 -4.12 -13.79 12.20
CA HIS A 41 -4.67 -13.65 13.55
C HIS A 41 -6.16 -13.28 13.57
N GLN A 42 -6.67 -12.62 12.53
CA GLN A 42 -8.09 -12.25 12.44
C GLN A 42 -8.92 -13.19 11.53
N ALA A 43 -8.39 -14.37 11.24
CA ALA A 43 -9.05 -15.35 10.36
C ALA A 43 -10.49 -15.66 10.78
N ASN A 44 -10.75 -15.79 12.09
CA ASN A 44 -12.07 -16.13 12.64
C ASN A 44 -13.11 -15.03 12.34
N GLN A 45 -12.73 -13.75 12.43
CA GLN A 45 -13.63 -12.62 12.13
C GLN A 45 -14.07 -12.63 10.66
N TYR A 46 -13.23 -13.14 9.77
CA TYR A 46 -13.48 -13.25 8.33
C TYR A 46 -13.89 -14.65 7.90
N LYS A 47 -14.24 -15.52 8.86
CA LYS A 47 -14.70 -16.92 8.64
C LYS A 47 -13.70 -17.77 7.83
N ILE A 48 -12.42 -17.49 7.95
CA ILE A 48 -11.34 -18.28 7.34
C ILE A 48 -11.02 -19.44 8.30
N LYS A 49 -11.54 -20.63 7.98
CA LYS A 49 -11.39 -21.82 8.85
C LYS A 49 -10.27 -22.76 8.42
N ASN A 50 -9.95 -22.76 7.13
CA ASN A 50 -8.99 -23.68 6.54
C ASN A 50 -7.76 -22.95 5.99
N ASN A 51 -6.65 -23.66 5.93
CA ASN A 51 -5.47 -23.19 5.21
C ASN A 51 -5.83 -22.94 3.74
N TYR A 52 -5.14 -21.99 3.14
CA TYR A 52 -5.24 -21.74 1.71
C TYR A 52 -3.88 -21.36 1.13
N VAL A 53 -3.77 -21.39 -0.18
CA VAL A 53 -2.58 -20.93 -0.89
C VAL A 53 -2.94 -19.66 -1.66
N PHE A 54 -2.11 -18.64 -1.54
CA PHE A 54 -2.23 -17.44 -2.37
C PHE A 54 -0.90 -17.19 -3.07
N ASP A 55 -0.94 -17.21 -4.39
CA ASP A 55 0.24 -17.00 -5.24
C ASP A 55 1.46 -17.84 -4.83
N GLY A 56 1.23 -19.13 -4.50
CA GLY A 56 2.25 -20.08 -4.09
C GLY A 56 2.79 -19.88 -2.66
N ILE A 57 2.13 -19.08 -1.83
CA ILE A 57 2.43 -18.91 -0.41
C ILE A 57 1.35 -19.57 0.43
N ASP A 58 1.75 -20.44 1.36
CA ASP A 58 0.86 -21.11 2.30
C ASP A 58 0.39 -20.16 3.40
N VAL A 59 -0.92 -20.10 3.63
CA VAL A 59 -1.57 -19.24 4.61
C VAL A 59 -2.38 -20.06 5.61
N PHE A 60 -2.17 -19.81 6.89
CA PHE A 60 -2.71 -20.59 7.99
C PHE A 60 -3.59 -19.71 8.90
N PRO A 61 -4.81 -20.16 9.26
CA PRO A 61 -5.58 -19.56 10.34
C PRO A 61 -4.95 -19.89 11.70
N PRO A 62 -5.24 -19.10 12.77
CA PRO A 62 -4.62 -19.27 14.05
C PRO A 62 -5.23 -20.46 14.81
N GLN A 63 -4.43 -21.49 15.05
CA GLN A 63 -4.73 -22.60 15.96
C GLN A 63 -3.50 -22.81 16.85
N PRO A 64 -3.64 -23.14 18.14
CA PRO A 64 -2.51 -23.21 19.07
C PRO A 64 -1.35 -24.08 18.59
N ASN A 65 -1.63 -25.29 18.11
CA ASN A 65 -0.64 -26.21 17.57
C ASN A 65 -0.01 -25.72 16.26
N VAL A 66 -0.75 -24.99 15.44
CA VAL A 66 -0.25 -24.37 14.19
C VAL A 66 0.69 -23.22 14.52
N ILE A 67 0.33 -22.38 15.49
CA ILE A 67 1.16 -21.25 15.94
C ILE A 67 2.50 -21.76 16.43
N ASP A 68 2.49 -22.72 17.36
CA ASP A 68 3.71 -23.33 17.91
C ASP A 68 4.58 -23.94 16.82
N SER A 69 3.99 -24.73 15.93
CA SER A 69 4.69 -25.35 14.81
C SER A 69 5.32 -24.32 13.88
N LEU A 70 4.61 -23.23 13.52
CA LEU A 70 5.11 -22.20 12.62
C LEU A 70 6.21 -21.35 13.26
N MET A 71 6.06 -21.00 14.55
CA MET A 71 7.09 -20.27 15.29
C MET A 71 8.38 -21.09 15.41
N ASN A 72 8.29 -22.38 15.74
CA ASN A 72 9.47 -23.27 15.78
C ASN A 72 10.11 -23.46 14.39
N TRP A 73 9.31 -23.59 13.34
CA TRP A 73 9.77 -23.74 11.95
C TRP A 73 10.50 -22.49 11.44
N SER A 74 10.11 -21.29 11.88
CA SER A 74 10.64 -20.03 11.35
C SER A 74 12.07 -19.75 11.83
N HIS A 75 12.86 -19.12 10.97
CA HIS A 75 14.13 -18.50 11.31
C HIS A 75 13.95 -17.02 11.68
N VAL A 76 13.07 -16.31 10.96
CA VAL A 76 12.73 -14.91 11.19
C VAL A 76 11.22 -14.71 11.11
N VAL A 77 10.71 -13.65 11.75
CA VAL A 77 9.30 -13.33 11.77
C VAL A 77 9.08 -11.92 11.24
N PHE A 78 8.16 -11.76 10.29
CA PHE A 78 7.69 -10.48 9.79
C PHE A 78 6.33 -10.16 10.42
N THR A 79 6.09 -8.88 10.73
CA THR A 79 4.81 -8.41 11.24
C THR A 79 4.51 -6.98 10.81
N HIS A 80 3.24 -6.61 10.90
CA HIS A 80 2.79 -5.23 10.70
C HIS A 80 1.46 -4.95 11.41
N LEU A 81 1.14 -3.66 11.59
CA LEU A 81 -0.14 -3.16 12.09
C LEU A 81 -0.55 -3.80 13.45
N ASP A 82 -1.80 -4.22 13.58
CA ASP A 82 -2.46 -4.56 14.85
C ASP A 82 -1.82 -5.72 15.64
N TYR A 83 -1.10 -6.62 14.96
CA TYR A 83 -0.50 -7.79 15.61
C TYR A 83 0.98 -7.65 15.97
N THR A 84 1.54 -6.46 15.80
CA THR A 84 2.92 -6.14 16.16
C THR A 84 3.23 -6.54 17.62
N ARG A 85 2.40 -6.10 18.57
CA ARG A 85 2.59 -6.41 20.02
C ARG A 85 2.61 -7.91 20.31
N TRP A 86 1.62 -8.63 19.78
CA TRP A 86 1.53 -10.07 19.98
C TRP A 86 2.74 -10.79 19.39
N THR A 87 3.14 -10.41 18.17
CA THR A 87 4.25 -11.03 17.46
C THR A 87 5.58 -10.79 18.15
N ILE A 88 5.81 -9.61 18.74
CA ILE A 88 7.01 -9.34 19.56
C ILE A 88 7.06 -10.29 20.74
N GLY A 89 5.97 -10.41 21.50
CA GLY A 89 5.91 -11.32 22.66
C GLY A 89 6.16 -12.78 22.29
N ALA A 90 5.53 -13.26 21.22
CA ALA A 90 5.76 -14.60 20.70
C ALA A 90 7.22 -14.79 20.24
N ALA A 91 7.76 -13.86 19.46
CA ALA A 91 9.12 -13.94 18.97
C ALA A 91 10.16 -13.95 20.10
N GLN A 92 9.95 -13.19 21.17
CA GLN A 92 10.78 -13.25 22.39
C GLN A 92 10.80 -14.65 23.01
N LEU A 93 9.62 -15.27 23.16
CA LEU A 93 9.48 -16.62 23.73
C LEU A 93 10.23 -17.67 22.87
N TYR A 94 10.13 -17.56 21.55
CA TYR A 94 10.76 -18.49 20.61
C TYR A 94 12.17 -18.06 20.17
N LYS A 95 12.70 -16.97 20.74
CA LYS A 95 14.05 -16.41 20.41
C LYS A 95 14.23 -16.16 18.91
N LYS A 96 13.25 -15.47 18.28
CA LYS A 96 13.29 -15.16 16.84
C LYS A 96 13.48 -13.66 16.61
N PRO A 97 14.30 -13.26 15.62
CA PRO A 97 14.35 -11.87 15.19
C PRO A 97 13.04 -11.47 14.50
N VAL A 98 12.60 -10.23 14.75
CA VAL A 98 11.35 -9.69 14.23
C VAL A 98 11.62 -8.52 13.30
N PHE A 99 10.97 -8.53 12.14
CA PHE A 99 10.99 -7.45 11.16
C PHE A 99 9.61 -6.78 11.13
N HIS A 100 9.57 -5.51 11.56
CA HIS A 100 8.34 -4.71 11.63
C HIS A 100 8.19 -3.84 10.40
N LEU A 101 7.15 -4.05 9.61
CA LEU A 101 6.79 -3.16 8.53
C LEU A 101 5.91 -2.03 9.08
N ILE A 102 6.41 -0.81 8.99
CA ILE A 102 5.74 0.40 9.48
C ILE A 102 4.99 1.05 8.33
N HIS A 103 3.66 1.09 8.44
CA HIS A 103 2.75 1.63 7.43
C HIS A 103 2.03 2.92 7.84
N ASN A 104 2.15 3.32 9.10
CA ASN A 104 1.49 4.52 9.63
C ASN A 104 2.40 5.25 10.62
N SER A 105 2.00 6.46 11.00
CA SER A 105 2.78 7.31 11.92
C SER A 105 2.39 7.13 13.40
N HIS A 106 1.66 6.07 13.75
CA HIS A 106 1.39 5.74 15.13
C HIS A 106 2.66 5.26 15.81
N LEU A 107 2.86 5.71 17.06
CA LEU A 107 3.93 5.18 17.88
C LEU A 107 3.53 3.79 18.38
N TYR A 108 4.47 2.85 18.27
CA TYR A 108 4.31 1.49 18.80
C TYR A 108 5.18 1.35 20.07
N PRO A 109 4.62 1.57 21.27
CA PRO A 109 5.37 1.49 22.53
C PRO A 109 6.04 0.13 22.74
N GLU A 110 5.41 -0.94 22.27
CA GLU A 110 5.94 -2.30 22.31
C GLU A 110 7.22 -2.48 21.49
N ILE A 111 7.42 -1.73 20.41
CA ILE A 111 8.68 -1.72 19.65
C ILE A 111 9.76 -0.99 20.43
N VAL A 112 9.42 0.16 21.03
CA VAL A 112 10.36 0.97 21.81
C VAL A 112 10.86 0.20 23.02
N ASN A 113 9.99 -0.53 23.72
CA ASN A 113 10.28 -1.22 24.96
C ASN A 113 10.63 -2.71 24.77
N ALA A 114 10.83 -3.17 23.55
CA ALA A 114 11.14 -4.56 23.28
C ALA A 114 12.54 -4.94 23.78
N ASN A 115 12.66 -6.15 24.35
CA ASN A 115 13.93 -6.76 24.77
C ASN A 115 14.44 -7.80 23.77
N ALA A 116 13.87 -7.85 22.57
CA ALA A 116 14.18 -8.82 21.53
C ALA A 116 14.83 -8.14 20.31
N ASN A 117 15.38 -8.94 19.43
CA ASN A 117 15.97 -8.49 18.17
C ASN A 117 14.90 -7.91 17.27
N GLN A 118 14.84 -6.58 17.23
CA GLN A 118 13.88 -5.83 16.45
C GLN A 118 14.58 -5.21 15.24
N HIS A 119 13.92 -5.29 14.10
CA HIS A 119 14.37 -4.69 12.86
C HIS A 119 13.20 -3.95 12.23
N ILE A 120 13.41 -2.71 11.84
CA ILE A 120 12.33 -1.84 11.37
C ILE A 120 12.40 -1.68 9.85
N VAL A 121 11.27 -1.90 9.17
CA VAL A 121 11.14 -1.64 7.75
C VAL A 121 10.15 -0.49 7.56
N TYR A 122 10.65 0.69 7.27
CA TYR A 122 9.83 1.87 6.99
C TYR A 122 9.38 1.87 5.54
N ASN A 123 8.13 2.20 5.26
CA ASN A 123 7.62 2.30 3.90
C ASN A 123 7.92 3.64 3.21
N SER A 124 8.60 4.58 3.91
CA SER A 124 8.97 5.90 3.38
C SER A 124 10.03 6.56 4.26
N PHE A 125 10.77 7.51 3.69
CA PHE A 125 11.76 8.29 4.43
C PHE A 125 11.12 9.17 5.49
N TRP A 126 10.00 9.82 5.17
CA TRP A 126 9.31 10.68 6.13
C TRP A 126 8.80 9.93 7.37
N LEU A 127 8.37 8.66 7.23
CA LEU A 127 8.01 7.85 8.40
C LEU A 127 9.21 7.50 9.24
N LYS A 128 10.35 7.18 8.62
CA LYS A 128 11.61 6.98 9.35
C LYS A 128 11.99 8.23 10.13
N ASP A 129 11.96 9.39 9.49
CA ASP A 129 12.33 10.66 10.13
C ASP A 129 11.38 11.02 11.28
N LYS A 130 10.09 10.73 11.11
CA LYS A 130 9.06 11.01 12.13
C LYS A 130 9.15 10.09 13.34
N LEU A 131 9.34 8.79 13.15
CA LEU A 131 9.29 7.80 14.24
C LEU A 131 10.67 7.48 14.81
N ASN A 132 11.68 7.41 13.97
CA ASN A 132 13.11 7.24 14.29
C ASN A 132 13.40 6.25 15.43
N TYR A 133 12.85 5.02 15.33
CA TYR A 133 13.12 3.97 16.31
C TYR A 133 14.62 3.63 16.35
N ASN A 134 15.14 3.43 17.55
CA ASN A 134 16.57 3.09 17.77
C ASN A 134 16.84 1.59 17.57
N TRP A 135 16.47 1.05 16.40
CA TRP A 135 16.70 -0.32 15.98
C TRP A 135 17.32 -0.34 14.58
N PRO A 136 18.04 -1.41 14.19
CA PRO A 136 18.46 -1.58 12.80
C PRO A 136 17.26 -1.41 11.87
N ASN A 137 17.41 -0.61 10.82
CA ASN A 137 16.27 -0.28 9.97
C ASN A 137 16.63 -0.27 8.48
N PHE A 138 15.58 -0.46 7.68
CA PHE A 138 15.61 -0.42 6.23
C PHE A 138 14.45 0.40 5.71
N ILE A 139 14.63 1.10 4.58
CA ILE A 139 13.55 1.79 3.89
C ILE A 139 13.17 0.97 2.68
N MET A 140 11.94 0.45 2.69
CA MET A 140 11.33 -0.27 1.59
C MET A 140 10.06 0.44 1.17
N THR A 141 10.13 1.28 0.15
CA THR A 141 8.90 1.84 -0.43
C THR A 141 8.05 0.71 -1.01
N PRO A 142 6.70 0.82 -0.94
CA PRO A 142 5.83 -0.25 -1.43
C PRO A 142 6.19 -0.71 -2.84
N PRO A 143 6.61 -1.96 -3.03
CA PRO A 143 7.04 -2.45 -4.33
C PRO A 143 5.89 -2.38 -5.35
N VAL A 144 6.11 -1.69 -6.45
CA VAL A 144 5.21 -1.62 -7.61
C VAL A 144 6.05 -1.86 -8.86
N ASP A 145 5.90 -3.02 -9.46
CA ASP A 145 6.55 -3.33 -10.72
C ASP A 145 5.84 -2.59 -11.86
N TYR A 146 6.50 -1.57 -12.42
CA TYR A 146 5.93 -0.76 -13.50
C TYR A 146 5.54 -1.62 -14.73
N ARG A 147 6.20 -2.75 -14.97
CA ARG A 147 5.90 -3.65 -16.09
C ARG A 147 4.52 -4.29 -15.97
N ILE A 148 4.03 -4.49 -14.74
CA ILE A 148 2.69 -5.01 -14.47
C ILE A 148 1.63 -3.91 -14.62
N TYR A 149 1.96 -2.69 -14.19
CA TYR A 149 1.02 -1.57 -14.13
C TYR A 149 1.11 -0.62 -15.35
N ASP A 150 2.11 -0.76 -16.23
CA ASP A 150 2.12 -0.08 -17.53
C ASP A 150 1.21 -0.84 -18.50
N LEU A 151 -0.03 -0.38 -18.60
CA LEU A 151 -1.08 -1.04 -19.36
C LEU A 151 -0.96 -0.84 -20.88
N GLY A 152 0.03 -0.09 -21.36
CA GLY A 152 0.20 0.22 -22.77
C GLY A 152 -0.96 1.03 -23.36
N ILE A 153 -1.70 1.75 -22.54
CA ILE A 153 -2.85 2.58 -22.96
C ILE A 153 -2.45 4.05 -23.12
N ASP A 154 -3.28 4.78 -23.84
CA ASP A 154 -3.28 6.25 -23.83
C ASP A 154 -4.37 6.74 -22.86
N PRO A 155 -4.02 7.11 -21.62
CA PRO A 155 -5.02 7.47 -20.61
C PRO A 155 -5.73 8.79 -20.94
N SER A 156 -5.23 9.59 -21.92
CA SER A 156 -5.91 10.80 -22.37
C SER A 156 -7.26 10.52 -23.02
N LYS A 157 -7.44 9.31 -23.55
CA LYS A 157 -8.67 8.83 -24.18
C LYS A 157 -9.67 8.23 -23.21
N ASN A 158 -9.26 8.04 -21.95
CA ASN A 158 -10.13 7.52 -20.90
C ASN A 158 -11.08 8.62 -20.39
N GLU A 159 -12.16 8.20 -19.75
CA GLU A 159 -13.25 9.11 -19.37
C GLU A 159 -13.30 9.41 -17.87
N TYR A 160 -12.85 8.45 -17.03
CA TYR A 160 -13.13 8.54 -15.61
C TYR A 160 -12.07 9.30 -14.82
N ILE A 161 -12.56 10.17 -13.94
CA ILE A 161 -11.82 10.72 -12.82
C ILE A 161 -12.05 9.76 -11.65
N THR A 162 -10.98 9.16 -11.13
CA THR A 162 -11.11 8.00 -10.23
C THR A 162 -10.57 8.30 -8.84
N LEU A 163 -11.27 7.82 -7.80
CA LEU A 163 -10.75 7.66 -6.44
C LEU A 163 -10.81 6.18 -6.04
N ILE A 164 -9.73 5.68 -5.49
CA ILE A 164 -9.65 4.32 -4.94
C ILE A 164 -9.66 4.38 -3.43
N ASN A 165 -10.59 3.66 -2.81
CA ASN A 165 -10.96 3.70 -1.40
C ASN A 165 -11.69 5.00 -1.01
N LEU A 166 -13.02 4.90 -0.89
CA LEU A 166 -13.91 6.02 -0.62
C LEU A 166 -14.13 6.28 0.88
N ASN A 167 -13.22 5.83 1.75
CA ASN A 167 -13.35 6.19 3.16
C ASN A 167 -13.05 7.69 3.39
N GLU A 168 -13.42 8.20 4.56
CA GLU A 168 -13.31 9.63 4.85
C GLU A 168 -11.86 10.13 4.86
N ASN A 169 -10.93 9.33 5.41
CA ASN A 169 -9.50 9.66 5.41
C ASN A 169 -8.91 9.76 4.00
N LYS A 170 -9.40 8.96 3.06
CA LYS A 170 -8.99 9.02 1.64
C LYS A 170 -9.73 10.10 0.87
N GLY A 171 -10.67 10.80 1.52
CA GLY A 171 -11.37 11.95 0.95
C GLY A 171 -12.63 11.59 0.17
N GLY A 172 -13.33 10.51 0.53
CA GLY A 172 -14.58 10.11 -0.12
C GLY A 172 -15.60 11.24 -0.22
N LYS A 173 -15.80 12.02 0.86
CA LYS A 173 -16.70 13.20 0.88
C LYS A 173 -16.21 14.36 0.02
N ILE A 174 -14.89 14.52 -0.11
CA ILE A 174 -14.32 15.54 -0.99
C ILE A 174 -14.55 15.14 -2.45
N PHE A 175 -14.34 13.86 -2.78
CA PHE A 175 -14.60 13.30 -4.11
C PHE A 175 -16.07 13.46 -4.53
N GLU A 176 -17.01 13.22 -3.60
CA GLU A 176 -18.44 13.49 -3.80
C GLU A 176 -18.69 14.93 -4.22
N LYS A 177 -18.20 15.91 -3.42
CA LYS A 177 -18.38 17.34 -3.72
C LYS A 177 -17.74 17.77 -5.04
N ILE A 178 -16.60 17.18 -5.41
CA ILE A 178 -15.98 17.43 -6.72
C ILE A 178 -16.88 16.91 -7.84
N ALA A 179 -17.45 15.70 -7.70
CA ALA A 179 -18.36 15.14 -8.69
C ALA A 179 -19.63 15.99 -8.86
N GLU A 180 -20.21 16.48 -7.77
CA GLU A 180 -21.35 17.43 -7.80
C GLU A 180 -21.02 18.73 -8.53
N ALA A 181 -19.82 19.28 -8.29
CA ALA A 181 -19.36 20.52 -8.92
C ALA A 181 -19.04 20.36 -10.42
N MET A 182 -18.91 19.13 -10.92
CA MET A 182 -18.53 18.84 -12.32
C MET A 182 -19.50 17.84 -12.98
N PRO A 183 -20.80 18.17 -13.13
CA PRO A 183 -21.82 17.23 -13.61
C PRO A 183 -21.62 16.73 -15.04
N HIS A 184 -20.79 17.40 -15.81
CA HIS A 184 -20.42 17.05 -17.20
C HIS A 184 -19.22 16.08 -17.28
N LYS A 185 -18.55 15.76 -16.17
CA LYS A 185 -17.46 14.78 -16.09
C LYS A 185 -17.98 13.45 -15.52
N ARG A 186 -17.28 12.36 -15.83
CA ARG A 186 -17.58 11.02 -15.32
C ARG A 186 -16.62 10.64 -14.19
N PHE A 187 -17.17 10.17 -13.09
CA PHE A 187 -16.42 9.80 -11.91
C PHE A 187 -16.55 8.29 -11.61
N LEU A 188 -15.46 7.69 -11.14
CA LEU A 188 -15.40 6.29 -10.73
C LEU A 188 -14.88 6.18 -9.31
N GLY A 189 -15.71 5.74 -8.39
CA GLY A 189 -15.32 5.41 -7.02
C GLY A 189 -15.12 3.91 -6.86
N VAL A 190 -13.94 3.47 -6.47
CA VAL A 190 -13.67 2.07 -6.14
C VAL A 190 -13.67 1.92 -4.63
N LEU A 191 -14.52 1.05 -4.08
CA LEU A 191 -14.63 0.86 -2.63
C LEU A 191 -13.34 0.25 -2.06
N GLY A 192 -12.98 0.68 -0.86
CA GLY A 192 -11.89 0.09 -0.07
C GLY A 192 -12.29 -1.20 0.64
N SER A 193 -11.33 -1.87 1.27
CA SER A 193 -11.56 -3.10 2.04
C SER A 193 -11.72 -2.86 3.54
N TYR A 194 -11.53 -1.65 4.03
CA TYR A 194 -11.57 -1.29 5.44
C TYR A 194 -12.25 0.07 5.64
N ASP A 195 -12.70 0.31 6.85
CA ASP A 195 -13.46 1.49 7.28
C ASP A 195 -14.78 1.70 6.51
N GLU A 196 -15.60 2.58 7.04
CA GLU A 196 -16.84 2.98 6.40
C GLU A 196 -16.57 3.71 5.09
N GLN A 197 -17.26 3.31 4.03
CA GLN A 197 -17.10 3.87 2.70
C GLN A 197 -18.22 4.85 2.39
N VAL A 198 -17.87 6.04 1.93
CA VAL A 198 -18.83 7.02 1.40
C VAL A 198 -19.47 6.47 0.12
N ARG A 199 -20.81 6.48 0.05
CA ARG A 199 -21.58 5.90 -1.06
C ARG A 199 -22.63 6.89 -1.57
N PRO A 200 -22.20 8.01 -2.19
CA PRO A 200 -23.12 9.00 -2.69
C PRO A 200 -23.91 8.48 -3.90
N SER A 201 -25.14 8.96 -4.04
CA SER A 201 -25.97 8.70 -5.20
C SER A 201 -25.99 9.92 -6.11
N ILE A 202 -24.99 10.03 -6.98
CA ILE A 202 -24.81 11.14 -7.92
C ILE A 202 -24.80 10.59 -9.34
N LYS A 203 -25.54 11.24 -10.25
CA LYS A 203 -25.76 10.75 -11.63
C LYS A 203 -24.48 10.50 -12.42
N ASN A 204 -23.45 11.28 -12.22
CA ASN A 204 -22.18 11.19 -12.94
C ASN A 204 -21.08 10.42 -12.18
N LEU A 205 -21.42 9.76 -11.06
CA LEU A 205 -20.52 8.95 -10.24
C LEU A 205 -20.95 7.49 -10.25
N THR A 206 -20.08 6.63 -10.76
CA THR A 206 -20.20 5.17 -10.67
C THR A 206 -19.42 4.65 -9.49
N ILE A 207 -20.03 3.87 -8.61
CA ILE A 207 -19.35 3.20 -7.50
C ILE A 207 -19.28 1.71 -7.79
N VAL A 208 -18.07 1.15 -7.65
CA VAL A 208 -17.80 -0.27 -7.86
C VAL A 208 -17.19 -0.91 -6.61
N PRO A 209 -17.42 -2.22 -6.38
CA PRO A 209 -16.86 -2.91 -5.24
C PRO A 209 -15.33 -2.95 -5.29
N ASN A 210 -14.72 -3.23 -4.13
CA ASN A 210 -13.30 -3.58 -4.06
C ASN A 210 -12.99 -4.77 -4.98
N SER A 211 -11.85 -4.74 -5.64
CA SER A 211 -11.44 -5.78 -6.57
C SER A 211 -9.95 -6.07 -6.44
N ALA A 212 -9.58 -7.34 -6.44
CA ALA A 212 -8.19 -7.77 -6.55
C ALA A 212 -7.57 -7.40 -7.92
N ASN A 213 -8.40 -7.23 -8.95
CA ASN A 213 -7.96 -6.76 -10.28
C ASN A 213 -8.15 -5.26 -10.41
N ILE A 214 -7.26 -4.48 -9.80
CA ILE A 214 -7.28 -3.02 -9.86
C ILE A 214 -6.99 -2.49 -11.28
N LEU A 215 -6.28 -3.25 -12.11
CA LEU A 215 -5.88 -2.85 -13.45
C LEU A 215 -7.08 -2.55 -14.37
N GLN A 216 -8.20 -3.27 -14.18
CA GLN A 216 -9.44 -3.01 -14.92
C GLN A 216 -9.98 -1.58 -14.70
N HIS A 217 -9.71 -0.99 -13.52
CA HIS A 217 -10.11 0.37 -13.20
C HIS A 217 -9.14 1.38 -13.78
N TYR A 218 -7.82 1.13 -13.70
CA TYR A 218 -6.81 2.00 -14.33
C TYR A 218 -6.99 2.09 -15.85
N ARG A 219 -7.44 1.01 -16.53
CA ARG A 219 -7.75 1.02 -17.98
C ARG A 219 -8.85 2.02 -18.37
N LYS A 220 -9.65 2.50 -17.43
CA LYS A 220 -10.74 3.46 -17.65
C LYS A 220 -10.42 4.84 -17.05
N THR A 221 -9.37 4.92 -16.23
CA THR A 221 -9.01 6.13 -15.49
C THR A 221 -8.24 7.10 -16.36
N ARG A 222 -8.75 8.31 -16.46
CA ARG A 222 -8.07 9.46 -17.08
C ARG A 222 -7.21 10.21 -16.06
N ILE A 223 -7.74 10.45 -14.87
CA ILE A 223 -7.08 11.19 -13.79
C ILE A 223 -7.34 10.42 -12.50
N LEU A 224 -6.31 10.21 -11.68
CA LEU A 224 -6.45 9.71 -10.33
C LEU A 224 -6.51 10.88 -9.35
N LEU A 225 -7.54 10.92 -8.49
CA LEU A 225 -7.62 11.84 -7.37
C LEU A 225 -7.20 11.15 -6.07
N MET A 226 -6.43 11.84 -5.26
CA MET A 226 -6.02 11.38 -3.93
C MET A 226 -6.17 12.51 -2.90
N PRO A 227 -7.41 12.88 -2.51
CA PRO A 227 -7.66 13.92 -1.53
C PRO A 227 -7.47 13.42 -0.08
N SER A 228 -6.49 12.56 0.12
CA SER A 228 -6.23 11.91 1.40
C SER A 228 -5.80 12.93 2.46
N GLU A 229 -6.26 12.73 3.69
CA GLU A 229 -5.76 13.47 4.85
C GLU A 229 -4.38 13.00 5.24
N TYR A 230 -4.20 11.69 5.18
CA TYR A 230 -2.98 11.01 5.53
C TYR A 230 -2.63 9.94 4.48
N GLU A 231 -1.38 9.90 4.11
CA GLU A 231 -0.75 8.82 3.35
C GLU A 231 0.67 8.58 3.84
N SER A 232 1.01 7.34 4.10
CA SER A 232 2.40 6.98 4.40
C SER A 232 3.25 6.89 3.13
N TRP A 233 2.64 6.50 2.01
CA TRP A 233 3.24 6.46 0.68
C TRP A 233 2.24 6.79 -0.42
N GLY A 234 1.07 6.13 -0.42
CA GLY A 234 0.07 6.26 -1.48
C GLY A 234 0.35 5.34 -2.66
N ARG A 235 0.42 4.03 -2.42
CA ARG A 235 0.72 3.02 -3.43
C ARG A 235 -0.08 3.18 -4.73
N THR A 236 -1.37 3.51 -4.65
CA THR A 236 -2.25 3.72 -5.80
C THR A 236 -1.77 4.85 -6.74
N ALA A 237 -1.05 5.87 -6.20
CA ALA A 237 -0.42 6.87 -7.04
C ALA A 237 0.69 6.26 -7.90
N THR A 238 1.59 5.46 -7.31
CA THR A 238 2.65 4.78 -8.06
C THR A 238 2.06 3.88 -9.14
N GLU A 239 1.05 3.08 -8.80
CA GLU A 239 0.36 2.18 -9.73
C GLU A 239 -0.24 2.92 -10.93
N ALA A 240 -0.97 4.02 -10.69
CA ALA A 240 -1.57 4.83 -11.74
C ALA A 240 -0.51 5.51 -12.63
N MET A 241 0.55 6.05 -12.00
CA MET A 241 1.64 6.71 -12.71
C MET A 241 2.37 5.75 -13.67
N CYS A 242 2.41 4.44 -13.41
CA CYS A 242 3.00 3.46 -14.34
C CYS A 242 2.37 3.49 -15.73
N SER A 243 1.06 3.71 -15.80
CA SER A 243 0.32 3.88 -17.07
C SER A 243 0.28 5.33 -17.58
N GLY A 244 1.02 6.25 -16.95
CA GLY A 244 0.98 7.66 -17.30
C GLY A 244 -0.32 8.37 -16.90
N ILE A 245 -1.08 7.84 -15.94
CA ILE A 245 -2.28 8.50 -15.42
C ILE A 245 -1.84 9.64 -14.50
N PRO A 246 -2.20 10.91 -14.80
CA PRO A 246 -1.90 12.04 -13.93
C PRO A 246 -2.56 11.88 -12.57
N VAL A 247 -1.82 12.27 -11.51
CA VAL A 247 -2.29 12.22 -10.12
C VAL A 247 -2.47 13.64 -9.60
N ILE A 248 -3.71 13.98 -9.21
CA ILE A 248 -4.02 15.20 -8.44
C ILE A 248 -4.22 14.78 -7.00
N CYS A 249 -3.45 15.35 -6.08
CA CYS A 249 -3.41 14.88 -4.69
C CYS A 249 -3.31 16.01 -3.68
N SER A 250 -3.64 15.70 -2.43
CA SER A 250 -3.33 16.56 -1.28
C SER A 250 -1.83 16.63 -1.02
N GLU A 251 -1.39 17.55 -0.16
CA GLU A 251 0.00 17.67 0.28
C GLU A 251 0.37 16.72 1.44
N ALA A 252 -0.29 15.54 1.55
CA ALA A 252 0.11 14.52 2.51
C ALA A 252 1.59 14.11 2.29
N GLU A 253 2.36 13.96 3.36
CA GLU A 253 3.82 13.79 3.29
C GLU A 253 4.24 12.60 2.42
N GLY A 254 3.57 11.45 2.56
CA GLY A 254 3.87 10.29 1.72
C GLY A 254 3.54 10.52 0.24
N LEU A 255 2.54 11.35 -0.09
CA LEU A 255 2.24 11.71 -1.47
C LEU A 255 3.29 12.65 -2.05
N LYS A 256 3.80 13.61 -1.25
CA LYS A 256 4.91 14.48 -1.67
C LYS A 256 6.17 13.67 -1.95
N GLU A 257 6.49 12.71 -1.07
CA GLU A 257 7.64 11.82 -1.27
C GLU A 257 7.45 10.91 -2.50
N ASN A 258 6.27 10.31 -2.65
CA ASN A 258 5.95 9.40 -3.76
C ASN A 258 5.90 10.11 -5.10
N CYS A 259 5.00 11.10 -5.25
CA CYS A 259 4.72 11.73 -6.52
C CYS A 259 5.79 12.75 -6.93
N GLY A 260 6.48 13.39 -5.97
CA GLY A 260 7.51 14.38 -6.25
C GLY A 260 7.03 15.45 -7.22
N LYS A 261 7.81 15.75 -8.26
CA LYS A 261 7.46 16.75 -9.29
C LYS A 261 6.39 16.28 -10.30
N ALA A 262 5.92 15.04 -10.22
CA ALA A 262 4.85 14.51 -11.08
C ALA A 262 3.46 14.72 -10.47
N GLY A 263 3.36 14.92 -9.15
CA GLY A 263 2.10 15.22 -8.47
C GLY A 263 1.59 16.63 -8.78
N ILE A 264 0.28 16.74 -8.94
CA ILE A 264 -0.44 18.03 -9.01
C ILE A 264 -1.07 18.22 -7.62
N TYR A 265 -0.50 19.14 -6.84
CA TYR A 265 -0.84 19.27 -5.43
C TYR A 265 -1.92 20.30 -5.16
N ILE A 266 -2.87 19.93 -4.28
CA ILE A 266 -3.90 20.81 -3.74
C ILE A 266 -3.55 21.07 -2.27
N LYS A 267 -3.21 22.32 -1.97
CA LYS A 267 -2.74 22.75 -0.65
C LYS A 267 -3.80 22.57 0.44
N ASP A 268 -5.01 23.09 0.21
CA ASP A 268 -6.15 22.82 1.07
C ASP A 268 -7.04 21.75 0.45
N ARG A 269 -6.99 20.54 1.00
CA ARG A 269 -7.78 19.41 0.50
C ARG A 269 -9.29 19.67 0.49
N ASN A 270 -9.77 20.61 1.30
CA ASN A 270 -11.19 20.96 1.39
C ASN A 270 -11.62 22.05 0.39
N ASP A 271 -10.68 22.69 -0.30
CA ASP A 271 -10.96 23.67 -1.35
C ASP A 271 -11.37 22.98 -2.65
N ILE A 272 -12.66 22.71 -2.80
CA ILE A 272 -13.24 22.05 -3.98
C ILE A 272 -12.93 22.81 -5.27
N LYS A 273 -12.86 24.15 -5.21
CA LYS A 273 -12.56 24.98 -6.40
C LYS A 273 -11.18 24.70 -6.94
N SER A 274 -10.18 24.49 -6.07
CA SER A 274 -8.83 24.14 -6.48
C SER A 274 -8.77 22.77 -7.17
N TRP A 275 -9.51 21.77 -6.70
CA TRP A 275 -9.64 20.47 -7.37
C TRP A 275 -10.27 20.61 -8.76
N VAL A 276 -11.40 21.30 -8.84
CA VAL A 276 -12.10 21.58 -10.12
C VAL A 276 -11.18 22.28 -11.11
N LYS A 277 -10.43 23.30 -10.67
CA LYS A 277 -9.45 24.02 -11.50
C LYS A 277 -8.38 23.06 -12.02
N ALA A 278 -7.75 22.26 -11.15
CA ALA A 278 -6.68 21.34 -11.54
C ALA A 278 -7.17 20.28 -12.54
N ILE A 279 -8.40 19.75 -12.34
CA ILE A 279 -9.02 18.81 -13.28
C ILE A 279 -9.26 19.48 -14.63
N THR A 280 -9.82 20.70 -14.63
CA THR A 280 -10.13 21.45 -15.84
C THR A 280 -8.86 21.82 -16.63
N GLU A 281 -7.76 22.13 -15.94
CA GLU A 281 -6.48 22.39 -16.59
C GLU A 281 -5.97 21.18 -17.40
N LEU A 282 -6.27 19.96 -16.96
CA LEU A 282 -5.95 18.72 -17.70
C LEU A 282 -6.89 18.42 -18.87
N ASP A 283 -7.87 19.30 -19.19
CA ASP A 283 -8.61 19.24 -20.45
C ASP A 283 -7.76 19.77 -21.62
N ASN A 284 -6.75 20.60 -21.32
CA ASN A 284 -5.77 20.99 -22.30
C ASN A 284 -4.84 19.82 -22.65
N ALA A 285 -4.80 19.42 -23.91
CA ALA A 285 -4.06 18.24 -24.38
C ALA A 285 -2.55 18.33 -24.09
N GLN A 286 -1.95 19.52 -24.19
CA GLN A 286 -0.52 19.72 -23.95
C GLN A 286 -0.19 19.57 -22.46
N LYS A 287 -1.00 20.20 -21.56
CA LYS A 287 -0.84 20.05 -20.10
C LYS A 287 -1.04 18.59 -19.67
N TYR A 288 -2.04 17.92 -20.24
CA TYR A 288 -2.27 16.50 -19.97
C TYR A 288 -1.09 15.63 -20.38
N SER A 289 -0.60 15.81 -21.60
CA SER A 289 0.55 15.04 -22.13
C SER A 289 1.80 15.24 -21.27
N GLU A 290 2.07 16.46 -20.82
CA GLU A 290 3.18 16.77 -19.93
C GLU A 290 3.01 16.08 -18.56
N ALA A 291 1.82 16.16 -17.95
CA ALA A 291 1.54 15.51 -16.68
C ALA A 291 1.64 13.98 -16.78
N SER A 292 1.10 13.40 -17.86
CA SER A 292 1.18 11.97 -18.15
C SER A 292 2.63 11.49 -18.30
N ARG A 293 3.45 12.22 -19.05
CA ARG A 293 4.88 11.91 -19.20
C ARG A 293 5.61 11.96 -17.85
N LYS A 294 5.43 13.04 -17.07
CA LYS A 294 6.02 13.18 -15.73
C LYS A 294 5.61 12.02 -14.79
N ALA A 295 4.34 11.61 -14.84
CA ALA A 295 3.84 10.48 -14.08
C ALA A 295 4.57 9.18 -14.45
N LYS A 296 4.68 8.89 -15.75
CA LYS A 296 5.38 7.70 -16.26
C LYS A 296 6.87 7.69 -15.90
N ASP A 297 7.55 8.81 -16.07
CA ASP A 297 8.97 8.97 -15.72
C ASP A 297 9.17 8.76 -14.18
N ARG A 298 8.26 9.32 -13.37
CA ARG A 298 8.33 9.16 -11.90
C ARG A 298 8.14 7.71 -11.46
N SER A 299 7.19 6.98 -12.05
CA SER A 299 6.95 5.58 -11.68
C SER A 299 8.15 4.68 -11.95
N ARG A 300 8.91 4.94 -13.00
CA ARG A 300 10.13 4.19 -13.32
C ARG A 300 11.25 4.41 -12.30
N ASN A 301 11.31 5.59 -11.67
CA ASN A 301 12.24 5.85 -10.57
C ASN A 301 11.90 5.05 -9.30
N HIS A 302 10.73 4.43 -9.25
CA HIS A 302 10.27 3.55 -8.17
C HIS A 302 10.42 2.05 -8.52
N ASP A 303 11.24 1.69 -9.53
CA ASP A 303 11.53 0.28 -9.81
C ASP A 303 12.07 -0.38 -8.53
N PRO A 304 11.37 -1.40 -7.98
CA PRO A 304 11.72 -1.96 -6.70
C PRO A 304 12.88 -2.97 -6.77
N SER A 305 13.34 -3.35 -7.95
CA SER A 305 14.24 -4.50 -8.15
C SER A 305 15.52 -4.39 -7.32
N LYS A 306 16.20 -3.25 -7.42
CA LYS A 306 17.44 -3.01 -6.65
C LYS A 306 17.20 -3.00 -5.14
N THR A 307 16.14 -2.32 -4.70
CA THR A 307 15.79 -2.21 -3.29
C THR A 307 15.40 -3.55 -2.69
N LEU A 308 14.72 -4.41 -3.46
CA LEU A 308 14.37 -5.77 -3.05
C LEU A 308 15.61 -6.67 -2.93
N ASP A 309 16.62 -6.51 -3.82
CA ASP A 309 17.90 -7.21 -3.69
C ASP A 309 18.71 -6.76 -2.46
N GLU A 310 18.74 -5.47 -2.20
CA GLU A 310 19.39 -4.90 -1.00
C GLU A 310 18.65 -5.33 0.28
N PHE A 311 17.33 -5.40 0.24
CA PHE A 311 16.51 -5.85 1.35
C PHE A 311 16.77 -7.31 1.72
N GLU A 312 16.82 -8.20 0.74
CA GLU A 312 17.12 -9.62 0.98
C GLU A 312 18.50 -9.80 1.63
N LYS A 313 19.53 -9.08 1.15
CA LYS A 313 20.87 -9.09 1.76
C LYS A 313 20.84 -8.60 3.20
N TRP A 314 20.11 -7.50 3.45
CA TRP A 314 19.96 -6.94 4.79
C TRP A 314 19.25 -7.91 5.75
N VAL A 315 18.18 -8.59 5.30
CA VAL A 315 17.47 -9.60 6.12
C VAL A 315 18.42 -10.75 6.49
N ARG A 316 19.24 -11.23 5.55
CA ARG A 316 20.26 -12.25 5.83
C ARG A 316 21.30 -11.76 6.83
N GLU A 317 21.82 -10.56 6.62
CA GLU A 317 22.81 -9.95 7.52
C GLU A 317 22.27 -9.84 8.95
N MET A 318 21.04 -9.36 9.12
CA MET A 318 20.41 -9.26 10.44
C MET A 318 20.16 -10.62 11.08
N TYR A 319 19.82 -11.64 10.30
CA TYR A 319 19.67 -13.00 10.82
C TYR A 319 20.98 -13.62 11.31
N TYR A 320 22.10 -13.41 10.60
CA TYR A 320 23.40 -14.00 10.97
C TYR A 320 24.14 -13.23 12.06
N LYS A 321 23.72 -12.02 12.40
CA LYS A 321 24.29 -11.25 13.51
C LYS A 321 23.83 -11.73 14.89
N TYR A 322 22.86 -12.62 14.91
CA TYR A 322 22.24 -13.17 16.11
C TYR A 322 22.25 -14.70 16.10
#